data_15290982c600cf47bd17b846007a2fd0
#
_entry.id   15290982c600cf47bd17b846007a2fd0
#
_cell.length_a   1.000
_cell.length_b   1.000
_cell.length_c   1.000
_cell.angle_alpha   90.00
_cell.angle_beta   90.00
_cell.angle_gamma   90.00
#
_symmetry.space_group_name_H-M   'P 1'
#
loop_
_entity.id
_entity.type
_entity.pdbx_description
1 polymer ?
#
loop_
_entity_poly.entity_id
_entity_poly.type
_entity_poly.pdbx_seq_one_letter_code
_entity_poly.pdbx_strand_id
1 'polypeptide(L)'
;MSSTSLATEAGRKVRDEWTAELKTKLLPLAPDFGVFAGFVPLTNLTASLPCLNVHPGDLSVSNDKGERLYIGLHTLPIEIAVLAGEESLRSTVILASAYAATGAGMDEGLILGLSPEVDIDQQGRDAAAWNAIAAKRPAKKPKGGWGDDLEKMAELNQDKLKRHGDWLVLPRCVQDFAAGRFGVDAAGKLYLRRGPDAWLPIDCIAYSKTGREVLFRS
;
A
#
# COMPACT_ATOMS: atom_id res chain seq x y z
N MET A 1 -9.68 -18.51 6.10
CA MET A 1 -9.80 -18.76 4.64
C MET A 1 -8.49 -19.31 4.13
N SER A 2 -8.51 -20.41 3.40
CA SER A 2 -7.37 -20.88 2.60
C SER A 2 -7.08 -19.82 1.53
N SER A 3 -5.80 -19.51 1.29
CA SER A 3 -5.36 -18.59 0.24
C SER A 3 -5.69 -19.18 -1.13
N THR A 4 -6.89 -18.90 -1.64
CA THR A 4 -7.29 -19.31 -2.98
C THR A 4 -6.59 -18.40 -3.98
N SER A 5 -5.79 -18.97 -4.87
CA SER A 5 -5.03 -18.21 -5.87
C SER A 5 -5.98 -17.49 -6.85
N LEU A 6 -5.83 -16.17 -6.99
CA LEU A 6 -6.54 -15.38 -8.01
C LEU A 6 -6.08 -15.68 -9.44
N ALA A 7 -4.98 -16.43 -9.62
CA ALA A 7 -4.50 -16.87 -10.92
C ALA A 7 -5.46 -17.87 -11.59
N THR A 8 -6.34 -18.53 -10.83
CA THR A 8 -7.30 -19.50 -11.35
C THR A 8 -8.72 -18.91 -11.37
N GLU A 9 -9.55 -19.33 -12.35
CA GLU A 9 -10.94 -18.94 -12.43
C GLU A 9 -11.73 -19.37 -11.18
N ALA A 10 -11.52 -20.60 -10.69
CA ALA A 10 -12.12 -21.09 -9.45
C ALA A 10 -11.76 -20.23 -8.25
N GLY A 11 -10.49 -19.79 -8.15
CA GLY A 11 -10.05 -18.90 -7.07
C GLY A 11 -10.68 -17.51 -7.15
N ARG A 12 -10.83 -16.95 -8.34
CA ARG A 12 -11.55 -15.69 -8.55
C ARG A 12 -13.01 -15.80 -8.15
N LYS A 13 -13.71 -16.86 -8.59
CA LYS A 13 -15.11 -17.12 -8.24
C LYS A 13 -15.32 -17.17 -6.72
N VAL A 14 -14.50 -17.93 -6.00
CA VAL A 14 -14.57 -18.01 -4.53
C VAL A 14 -14.37 -16.62 -3.89
N ARG A 15 -13.48 -15.81 -4.45
CA ARG A 15 -13.23 -14.45 -3.95
C ARG A 15 -14.41 -13.51 -4.22
N ASP A 16 -15.04 -13.63 -5.38
CA ASP A 16 -16.20 -12.81 -5.75
C ASP A 16 -17.43 -13.19 -4.90
N GLU A 17 -17.67 -14.48 -4.67
CA GLU A 17 -18.72 -14.97 -3.76
C GLU A 17 -18.51 -14.45 -2.34
N TRP A 18 -17.29 -14.54 -1.82
CA TRP A 18 -16.94 -13.99 -0.51
C TRP A 18 -17.11 -12.46 -0.44
N THR A 19 -16.73 -11.74 -1.49
CA THR A 19 -16.93 -10.29 -1.57
C THR A 19 -18.42 -9.93 -1.58
N ALA A 20 -19.25 -10.70 -2.30
CA ALA A 20 -20.69 -10.49 -2.32
C ALA A 20 -21.32 -10.71 -0.94
N GLU A 21 -20.90 -11.76 -0.23
CA GLU A 21 -21.34 -11.99 1.15
C GLU A 21 -20.93 -10.87 2.10
N LEU A 22 -19.68 -10.40 1.98
CA LEU A 22 -19.19 -9.26 2.75
C LEU A 22 -20.01 -7.99 2.50
N LYS A 23 -20.30 -7.68 1.24
CA LYS A 23 -21.17 -6.55 0.86
C LYS A 23 -22.55 -6.65 1.52
N THR A 24 -23.18 -7.81 1.48
CA THR A 24 -24.49 -8.04 2.10
C THR A 24 -24.47 -7.73 3.60
N LYS A 25 -23.39 -8.06 4.30
CA LYS A 25 -23.22 -7.77 5.73
C LYS A 25 -22.92 -6.29 6.01
N LEU A 26 -22.28 -5.58 5.09
CA LEU A 26 -21.94 -4.16 5.24
C LEU A 26 -23.08 -3.23 4.87
N LEU A 27 -23.92 -3.57 3.90
CA LEU A 27 -25.03 -2.74 3.42
C LEU A 27 -25.92 -2.16 4.54
N PRO A 28 -26.35 -2.93 5.57
CA PRO A 28 -27.19 -2.40 6.65
C PRO A 28 -26.49 -1.31 7.49
N LEU A 29 -25.15 -1.24 7.45
CA LEU A 29 -24.37 -0.25 8.18
C LEU A 29 -24.23 1.07 7.41
N ALA A 30 -24.62 1.09 6.13
CA ALA A 30 -24.52 2.23 5.22
C ALA A 30 -23.18 2.97 5.30
N PRO A 31 -22.02 2.27 5.18
CA PRO A 31 -20.72 2.92 5.32
C PRO A 31 -20.45 3.86 4.15
N ASP A 32 -19.88 5.04 4.41
CA ASP A 32 -19.46 5.99 3.38
C ASP A 32 -18.15 5.54 2.70
N PHE A 33 -17.27 4.86 3.44
CA PHE A 33 -16.00 4.31 2.93
C PHE A 33 -15.48 3.19 3.82
N GLY A 34 -14.49 2.44 3.32
CA GLY A 34 -13.79 1.40 4.05
C GLY A 34 -12.34 1.77 4.35
N VAL A 35 -11.74 1.10 5.35
CA VAL A 35 -10.30 1.22 5.66
C VAL A 35 -9.72 -0.18 5.80
N PHE A 36 -8.73 -0.51 4.96
CA PHE A 36 -7.99 -1.75 5.03
C PHE A 36 -6.72 -1.55 5.88
N ALA A 37 -6.83 -1.82 7.17
CA ALA A 37 -5.72 -1.75 8.11
C ALA A 37 -5.27 -3.18 8.47
N GLY A 38 -4.16 -3.63 7.89
CA GLY A 38 -3.70 -5.03 8.05
C GLY A 38 -4.63 -6.06 7.38
N PHE A 39 -5.49 -5.62 6.49
CA PHE A 39 -6.40 -6.48 5.74
C PHE A 39 -5.71 -6.98 4.47
N VAL A 40 -5.28 -8.23 4.48
CA VAL A 40 -4.50 -8.86 3.40
C VAL A 40 -5.35 -9.39 2.23
N PRO A 41 -6.60 -9.87 2.44
CA PRO A 41 -7.36 -10.46 1.34
C PRO A 41 -7.71 -9.43 0.27
N LEU A 42 -7.39 -9.72 -0.99
CA LEU A 42 -7.88 -8.94 -2.12
C LEU A 42 -9.41 -9.05 -2.21
N THR A 43 -10.08 -7.94 -2.47
CA THR A 43 -11.54 -7.86 -2.57
C THR A 43 -11.96 -6.81 -3.57
N ASN A 44 -13.02 -7.08 -4.34
CA ASN A 44 -13.67 -6.11 -5.22
C ASN A 44 -14.73 -5.24 -4.48
N LEU A 45 -14.68 -5.19 -3.15
CA LEU A 45 -15.48 -4.24 -2.36
C LEU A 45 -15.23 -2.80 -2.84
N THR A 46 -13.99 -2.50 -3.23
CA THR A 46 -13.53 -1.21 -3.77
C THR A 46 -14.27 -0.76 -5.04
N ALA A 47 -14.89 -1.67 -5.77
CA ALA A 47 -15.76 -1.33 -6.90
C ALA A 47 -17.11 -0.72 -6.49
N SER A 48 -17.50 -0.83 -5.22
CA SER A 48 -18.82 -0.38 -4.72
C SER A 48 -18.71 0.60 -3.56
N LEU A 49 -17.55 0.64 -2.91
CA LEU A 49 -17.28 1.46 -1.74
C LEU A 49 -15.82 1.96 -1.84
N PRO A 50 -15.57 3.27 -1.78
CA PRO A 50 -14.20 3.74 -1.74
C PRO A 50 -13.51 3.18 -0.49
N CYS A 51 -12.31 2.60 -0.67
CA CYS A 51 -11.57 2.00 0.43
C CYS A 51 -10.14 2.53 0.46
N LEU A 52 -9.68 2.90 1.63
CA LEU A 52 -8.29 3.26 1.85
C LEU A 52 -7.49 2.02 2.25
N ASN A 53 -6.28 1.89 1.73
CA ASN A 53 -5.33 0.86 2.14
C ASN A 53 -4.01 1.51 2.54
N VAL A 54 -3.35 0.99 3.59
CA VAL A 54 -1.98 1.35 3.93
C VAL A 54 -1.04 0.27 3.43
N HIS A 55 -0.03 0.70 2.68
CA HIS A 55 0.98 -0.16 2.04
C HIS A 55 2.36 0.09 2.64
N PRO A 56 3.13 -0.97 2.98
CA PRO A 56 4.45 -0.85 3.59
C PRO A 56 5.56 -0.61 2.54
N GLY A 57 5.47 0.48 1.80
CA GLY A 57 6.41 0.88 0.76
C GLY A 57 6.06 2.25 0.18
N ASP A 58 7.05 2.95 -0.37
CA ASP A 58 6.83 4.22 -1.07
C ASP A 58 6.33 3.96 -2.50
N LEU A 59 5.03 3.98 -2.69
CA LEU A 59 4.39 3.78 -3.99
C LEU A 59 4.52 5.00 -4.93
N SER A 60 5.14 6.10 -4.48
CA SER A 60 5.45 7.23 -5.35
C SER A 60 6.71 7.00 -6.19
N VAL A 61 7.54 6.04 -5.81
CA VAL A 61 8.76 5.67 -6.54
C VAL A 61 8.43 4.72 -7.67
N SER A 62 8.82 5.10 -8.89
CA SER A 62 8.56 4.34 -10.11
C SER A 62 9.83 4.20 -10.94
N ASN A 63 9.88 3.16 -11.78
CA ASN A 63 10.92 3.03 -12.79
C ASN A 63 10.66 3.95 -14.01
N ASP A 64 11.56 3.92 -14.98
CA ASP A 64 11.48 4.72 -16.22
C ASP A 64 10.22 4.43 -17.06
N LYS A 65 9.53 3.31 -16.82
CA LYS A 65 8.27 2.95 -17.48
C LYS A 65 7.04 3.40 -16.70
N GLY A 66 7.22 4.05 -15.54
CA GLY A 66 6.14 4.46 -14.66
C GLY A 66 5.57 3.33 -13.79
N GLU A 67 6.21 2.17 -13.73
CA GLU A 67 5.80 1.06 -12.87
C GLU A 67 6.32 1.28 -11.44
N ARG A 68 5.46 1.15 -10.44
CA ARG A 68 5.82 1.30 -9.03
C ARG A 68 6.81 0.22 -8.60
N LEU A 69 7.88 0.61 -7.89
CA LEU A 69 8.97 -0.31 -7.52
C LEU A 69 8.67 -1.11 -6.25
N TYR A 70 8.11 -0.48 -5.23
CA TYR A 70 7.97 -1.08 -3.90
C TYR A 70 6.56 -1.62 -3.68
N ILE A 71 6.09 -2.46 -4.62
CA ILE A 71 4.81 -3.16 -4.57
C ILE A 71 4.96 -4.55 -3.94
N GLY A 72 3.85 -5.11 -3.48
CA GLY A 72 3.77 -6.49 -3.01
C GLY A 72 3.28 -6.63 -1.57
N LEU A 73 3.22 -7.87 -1.10
CA LEU A 73 2.65 -8.20 0.20
C LEU A 73 3.73 -8.35 1.28
N HIS A 74 3.37 -8.00 2.50
CA HIS A 74 4.19 -8.20 3.70
C HIS A 74 5.56 -7.51 3.61
N THR A 75 6.64 -8.27 3.73
CA THR A 75 8.03 -7.81 3.73
C THR A 75 8.60 -7.54 2.35
N LEU A 76 7.92 -7.96 1.29
CA LEU A 76 8.47 -7.88 -0.07
C LEU A 76 8.87 -6.45 -0.51
N PRO A 77 8.07 -5.41 -0.29
CA PRO A 77 8.47 -4.05 -0.63
C PRO A 77 9.75 -3.60 0.08
N ILE A 78 9.91 -4.03 1.34
CA ILE A 78 11.08 -3.71 2.16
C ILE A 78 12.32 -4.45 1.65
N GLU A 79 12.17 -5.75 1.34
CA GLU A 79 13.26 -6.53 0.74
C GLU A 79 13.72 -5.90 -0.58
N ILE A 80 12.79 -5.49 -1.45
CA ILE A 80 13.12 -4.83 -2.73
C ILE A 80 13.89 -3.54 -2.48
N ALA A 81 13.44 -2.69 -1.55
CA ALA A 81 14.11 -1.43 -1.24
C ALA A 81 15.53 -1.64 -0.70
N VAL A 82 15.71 -2.59 0.22
CA VAL A 82 17.02 -2.94 0.78
C VAL A 82 17.97 -3.46 -0.30
N LEU A 83 17.50 -4.33 -1.18
CA LEU A 83 18.30 -4.86 -2.28
C LEU A 83 18.65 -3.79 -3.33
N ALA A 84 17.81 -2.75 -3.46
CA ALA A 84 18.10 -1.58 -4.27
C ALA A 84 19.07 -0.60 -3.60
N GLY A 85 19.39 -0.78 -2.32
CA GLY A 85 20.30 0.08 -1.57
C GLY A 85 19.65 1.31 -0.95
N GLU A 86 18.32 1.30 -0.79
CA GLU A 86 17.62 2.39 -0.10
C GLU A 86 18.02 2.46 1.38
N GLU A 87 18.11 3.68 1.90
CA GLU A 87 18.45 3.94 3.29
C GLU A 87 17.21 4.19 4.17
N SER A 88 16.08 4.50 3.54
CA SER A 88 14.81 4.77 4.23
C SER A 88 13.61 4.18 3.49
N LEU A 89 12.49 4.10 4.19
CA LEU A 89 11.20 3.64 3.70
C LEU A 89 10.10 4.63 4.06
N ARG A 90 9.00 4.60 3.32
CA ARG A 90 7.74 5.27 3.66
C ARG A 90 6.58 4.31 3.60
N SER A 91 5.57 4.55 4.42
CA SER A 91 4.25 3.95 4.22
C SER A 91 3.42 4.84 3.31
N THR A 92 2.66 4.22 2.42
CA THR A 92 1.75 4.91 1.50
C THR A 92 0.31 4.58 1.84
N VAL A 93 -0.56 5.58 1.91
CA VAL A 93 -2.01 5.40 1.92
C VAL A 93 -2.55 5.65 0.53
N ILE A 94 -3.29 4.69 0.00
CA ILE A 94 -3.90 4.74 -1.32
C ILE A 94 -5.43 4.65 -1.23
N LEU A 95 -6.10 5.22 -2.22
CA LEU A 95 -7.47 4.85 -2.58
C LEU A 95 -7.40 3.55 -3.36
N ALA A 96 -7.69 2.43 -2.71
CA ALA A 96 -7.48 1.10 -3.27
C ALA A 96 -8.31 0.88 -4.53
N SER A 97 -7.69 0.36 -5.57
CA SER A 97 -8.36 -0.03 -6.81
C SER A 97 -9.00 -1.42 -6.70
N ALA A 98 -10.04 -1.67 -7.49
CA ALA A 98 -10.54 -3.02 -7.69
C ALA A 98 -9.48 -3.85 -8.43
N TYR A 99 -9.24 -5.09 -8.01
CA TYR A 99 -8.35 -5.95 -8.76
C TYR A 99 -8.95 -6.33 -10.12
N ALA A 100 -8.12 -6.32 -11.16
CA ALA A 100 -8.51 -6.80 -12.47
C ALA A 100 -8.08 -8.26 -12.68
N ALA A 101 -8.80 -8.97 -13.56
CA ALA A 101 -8.44 -10.34 -13.96
C ALA A 101 -7.04 -10.41 -14.62
N THR A 102 -6.53 -9.29 -15.10
CA THR A 102 -5.22 -9.11 -15.74
C THR A 102 -4.06 -8.92 -14.77
N GLY A 103 -4.32 -8.92 -13.44
CA GLY A 103 -3.27 -8.82 -12.41
C GLY A 103 -3.02 -7.42 -11.88
N ALA A 104 -3.75 -6.39 -12.34
CA ALA A 104 -3.72 -5.07 -11.71
C ALA A 104 -4.12 -5.21 -10.23
N GLY A 105 -3.24 -4.80 -9.33
CA GLY A 105 -3.39 -4.98 -7.89
C GLY A 105 -4.12 -3.82 -7.23
N MET A 106 -4.53 -4.00 -5.97
CA MET A 106 -5.11 -2.92 -5.16
C MET A 106 -4.14 -1.75 -4.97
N ASP A 107 -2.82 -2.02 -5.07
CA ASP A 107 -1.75 -1.05 -4.87
C ASP A 107 -1.56 -0.08 -6.06
N GLU A 108 -2.32 -0.22 -7.15
CA GLU A 108 -2.31 0.70 -8.30
C GLU A 108 -3.19 1.95 -8.10
N GLY A 109 -3.92 2.01 -7.00
CA GLY A 109 -4.81 3.12 -6.68
C GLY A 109 -4.10 4.46 -6.49
N LEU A 110 -4.88 5.55 -6.44
CA LEU A 110 -4.36 6.90 -6.21
C LEU A 110 -3.65 6.99 -4.86
N ILE A 111 -2.46 7.56 -4.84
CA ILE A 111 -1.75 7.86 -3.61
C ILE A 111 -2.43 9.07 -2.95
N LEU A 112 -2.96 8.88 -1.75
CA LEU A 112 -3.56 9.95 -0.95
C LEU A 112 -2.54 10.54 0.01
N GLY A 113 -1.68 9.70 0.60
CA GLY A 113 -0.76 10.15 1.61
C GLY A 113 0.52 9.32 1.73
N LEU A 114 1.60 10.00 2.11
CA LEU A 114 2.90 9.41 2.43
C LEU A 114 3.24 9.70 3.89
N SER A 115 3.85 8.72 4.56
CA SER A 115 4.43 8.91 5.88
C SER A 115 5.74 9.69 5.80
N PRO A 116 6.31 10.15 6.94
CA PRO A 116 7.72 10.51 6.98
C PRO A 116 8.60 9.32 6.55
N GLU A 117 9.82 9.63 6.18
CA GLU A 117 10.86 8.62 6.01
C GLU A 117 11.16 7.92 7.33
N VAL A 118 11.37 6.62 7.23
CA VAL A 118 11.74 5.74 8.35
C VAL A 118 13.00 5.02 7.94
N ASP A 119 14.11 5.32 8.62
CA ASP A 119 15.41 4.73 8.31
C ASP A 119 15.35 3.20 8.36
N ILE A 120 16.00 2.55 7.40
CA ILE A 120 16.16 1.09 7.39
C ILE A 120 17.29 0.71 8.34
N ASP A 121 17.02 -0.21 9.26
CA ASP A 121 18.08 -0.84 10.04
C ASP A 121 18.74 -1.94 9.19
N GLN A 122 19.86 -1.59 8.60
CA GLN A 122 20.67 -2.48 7.76
C GLN A 122 21.46 -3.53 8.56
N GLN A 123 21.40 -3.52 9.88
CA GLN A 123 22.12 -4.44 10.78
C GLN A 123 23.64 -4.53 10.46
N GLY A 124 24.23 -3.40 10.07
CA GLY A 124 25.66 -3.31 9.74
C GLY A 124 26.07 -3.96 8.42
N ARG A 125 25.12 -4.33 7.56
CA ARG A 125 25.37 -4.88 6.22
C ARG A 125 25.03 -3.83 5.16
N ASP A 126 25.67 -3.92 4.01
CA ASP A 126 25.35 -3.14 2.82
C ASP A 126 24.43 -3.90 1.85
N ALA A 127 23.98 -3.22 0.80
CA ALA A 127 23.15 -3.81 -0.23
C ALA A 127 23.82 -5.02 -0.93
N ALA A 128 25.15 -5.00 -1.08
CA ALA A 128 25.89 -6.11 -1.72
C ALA A 128 25.81 -7.39 -0.85
N ALA A 129 25.96 -7.26 0.46
CA ALA A 129 25.82 -8.37 1.40
C ALA A 129 24.39 -8.95 1.40
N TRP A 130 23.36 -8.08 1.34
CA TRP A 130 21.97 -8.51 1.25
C TRP A 130 21.67 -9.20 -0.09
N ASN A 131 22.15 -8.67 -1.20
CA ASN A 131 22.04 -9.31 -2.52
C ASN A 131 22.72 -10.69 -2.57
N ALA A 132 23.85 -10.86 -1.88
CA ALA A 132 24.52 -12.17 -1.78
C ALA A 132 23.69 -13.22 -1.01
N ILE A 133 22.84 -12.79 -0.05
CA ILE A 133 21.88 -13.67 0.63
C ILE A 133 20.72 -14.00 -0.31
N ALA A 134 20.12 -12.99 -0.94
CA ALA A 134 19.02 -13.16 -1.89
C ALA A 134 19.39 -14.11 -3.05
N ALA A 135 20.60 -14.01 -3.58
CA ALA A 135 21.11 -14.86 -4.68
C ALA A 135 21.18 -16.37 -4.34
N LYS A 136 21.18 -16.72 -3.05
CA LYS A 136 21.17 -18.12 -2.60
C LYS A 136 19.77 -18.71 -2.45
N ARG A 137 18.74 -17.88 -2.60
CA ARG A 137 17.35 -18.33 -2.46
C ARG A 137 16.94 -19.24 -3.62
N PRO A 138 16.16 -20.30 -3.35
CA PRO A 138 15.57 -21.11 -4.42
C PRO A 138 14.57 -20.28 -5.25
N ALA A 139 14.33 -20.66 -6.50
CA ALA A 139 13.43 -19.95 -7.40
C ALA A 139 11.98 -19.82 -6.86
N LYS A 140 11.56 -20.71 -5.97
CA LYS A 140 10.23 -20.70 -5.38
C LYS A 140 10.32 -20.54 -3.86
N LYS A 141 9.59 -19.55 -3.33
CA LYS A 141 9.51 -19.33 -1.88
C LYS A 141 8.91 -20.55 -1.17
N PRO A 142 9.58 -21.09 -0.13
CA PRO A 142 9.04 -22.16 0.70
C PRO A 142 7.77 -21.73 1.44
N LYS A 143 6.91 -22.68 1.84
CA LYS A 143 5.67 -22.38 2.58
C LYS A 143 5.90 -21.65 3.90
N GLY A 144 7.05 -21.85 4.54
CA GLY A 144 7.42 -21.22 5.81
C GLY A 144 8.19 -19.92 5.68
N GLY A 145 8.29 -19.35 4.48
CA GLY A 145 9.16 -18.19 4.23
C GLY A 145 10.55 -18.61 3.74
N TRP A 146 11.44 -17.64 3.57
CA TRP A 146 12.84 -17.90 3.23
C TRP A 146 13.64 -18.38 4.45
N GLY A 147 13.28 -17.91 5.66
CA GLY A 147 13.95 -18.21 6.91
C GLY A 147 15.38 -17.64 7.03
N ASP A 148 15.78 -16.83 6.07
CA ASP A 148 17.12 -16.22 6.03
C ASP A 148 17.20 -14.88 6.76
N ASP A 149 18.39 -14.32 6.85
CA ASP A 149 18.62 -13.06 7.55
C ASP A 149 17.98 -11.86 6.83
N LEU A 150 17.84 -11.89 5.49
CA LEU A 150 17.19 -10.83 4.74
C LEU A 150 15.69 -10.76 5.07
N GLU A 151 14.99 -11.90 5.14
CA GLU A 151 13.58 -11.94 5.56
C GLU A 151 13.40 -11.43 6.99
N LYS A 152 14.24 -11.89 7.93
CA LYS A 152 14.19 -11.43 9.34
C LYS A 152 14.45 -9.93 9.47
N MET A 153 15.44 -9.40 8.74
CA MET A 153 15.72 -7.98 8.71
C MET A 153 14.53 -7.19 8.15
N ALA A 154 13.91 -7.69 7.07
CA ALA A 154 12.73 -7.05 6.48
C ALA A 154 11.52 -7.08 7.43
N GLU A 155 11.32 -8.13 8.22
CA GLU A 155 10.29 -8.21 9.26
C GLU A 155 10.51 -7.17 10.35
N LEU A 156 11.74 -7.00 10.85
CA LEU A 156 12.07 -5.98 11.84
C LEU A 156 11.81 -4.56 11.31
N ASN A 157 12.21 -4.29 10.07
CA ASN A 157 11.96 -2.99 9.44
C ASN A 157 10.48 -2.78 9.12
N GLN A 158 9.71 -3.83 8.81
CA GLN A 158 8.26 -3.74 8.67
C GLN A 158 7.59 -3.32 9.99
N ASP A 159 8.00 -3.87 11.12
CA ASP A 159 7.49 -3.47 12.43
C ASP A 159 7.87 -2.03 12.79
N LYS A 160 9.09 -1.60 12.43
CA LYS A 160 9.54 -0.22 12.59
C LYS A 160 8.69 0.73 11.72
N LEU A 161 8.47 0.36 10.45
CA LEU A 161 7.67 1.13 9.51
C LEU A 161 6.21 1.25 9.97
N LYS A 162 5.59 0.18 10.48
CA LYS A 162 4.25 0.25 11.08
C LYS A 162 4.16 1.31 12.18
N ARG A 163 5.11 1.31 13.10
CA ARG A 163 5.08 2.22 14.28
C ARG A 163 5.33 3.68 13.90
N HIS A 164 6.22 3.94 12.95
CA HIS A 164 6.68 5.29 12.61
C HIS A 164 6.06 5.81 11.31
N GLY A 165 5.57 4.93 10.44
CA GLY A 165 4.90 5.23 9.17
C GLY A 165 3.39 5.02 9.24
N ASP A 166 2.92 3.75 9.26
CA ASP A 166 1.49 3.41 9.15
C ASP A 166 0.63 4.10 10.23
N TRP A 167 1.05 4.01 11.48
CA TRP A 167 0.29 4.56 12.63
C TRP A 167 0.24 6.09 12.65
N LEU A 168 1.09 6.72 11.85
CA LEU A 168 1.05 8.17 11.65
C LEU A 168 0.20 8.55 10.44
N VAL A 169 0.49 7.95 9.27
CA VAL A 169 -0.11 8.38 8.01
C VAL A 169 -1.57 7.93 7.89
N LEU A 170 -1.89 6.66 8.25
CA LEU A 170 -3.23 6.13 8.03
C LEU A 170 -4.32 6.90 8.80
N PRO A 171 -4.22 7.13 10.12
CA PRO A 171 -5.28 7.86 10.84
C PRO A 171 -5.48 9.28 10.32
N ARG A 172 -4.42 9.98 9.95
CA ARG A 172 -4.49 11.35 9.43
C ARG A 172 -5.10 11.41 8.04
N CYS A 173 -4.71 10.48 7.18
CA CYS A 173 -5.28 10.38 5.84
C CYS A 173 -6.77 9.99 5.91
N VAL A 174 -7.15 9.06 6.79
CA VAL A 174 -8.55 8.69 7.05
C VAL A 174 -9.35 9.89 7.54
N GLN A 175 -8.80 10.68 8.45
CA GLN A 175 -9.45 11.91 8.96
C GLN A 175 -9.67 12.93 7.85
N ASP A 176 -8.67 13.15 6.98
CA ASP A 176 -8.80 14.07 5.86
C ASP A 176 -9.80 13.57 4.82
N PHE A 177 -9.83 12.25 4.58
CA PHE A 177 -10.78 11.61 3.68
C PHE A 177 -12.22 11.73 4.21
N ALA A 178 -12.45 11.41 5.47
CA ALA A 178 -13.75 11.53 6.13
C ALA A 178 -14.25 12.99 6.18
N ALA A 179 -13.34 13.96 6.24
CA ALA A 179 -13.67 15.39 6.18
C ALA A 179 -13.96 15.90 4.76
N GLY A 180 -13.99 15.02 3.75
CA GLY A 180 -14.23 15.40 2.35
C GLY A 180 -13.14 16.31 1.76
N ARG A 181 -11.90 16.17 2.22
CA ARG A 181 -10.79 16.99 1.74
C ARG A 181 -10.20 16.52 0.40
N PHE A 182 -10.42 15.27 0.04
CA PHE A 182 -9.98 14.71 -1.24
C PHE A 182 -11.11 14.70 -2.25
N GLY A 183 -10.80 15.04 -3.50
CA GLY A 183 -11.67 14.90 -4.65
C GLY A 183 -10.93 14.23 -5.79
N VAL A 184 -11.65 13.52 -6.65
CA VAL A 184 -11.10 12.88 -7.84
C VAL A 184 -11.97 13.28 -9.02
N ASP A 185 -11.37 13.78 -10.10
CA ASP A 185 -12.11 14.12 -11.31
C ASP A 185 -12.37 12.89 -12.22
N ALA A 186 -13.10 13.11 -13.29
CA ALA A 186 -13.41 12.06 -14.26
C ALA A 186 -12.18 11.49 -14.98
N ALA A 187 -11.07 12.21 -15.00
CA ALA A 187 -9.78 11.75 -15.53
C ALA A 187 -8.93 11.00 -14.47
N GLY A 188 -9.44 10.85 -13.25
CA GLY A 188 -8.74 10.17 -12.16
C GLY A 188 -7.69 11.04 -11.49
N LYS A 189 -7.69 12.35 -11.68
CA LYS A 189 -6.74 13.26 -11.03
C LYS A 189 -7.19 13.62 -9.62
N LEU A 190 -6.24 13.62 -8.70
CA LEU A 190 -6.48 13.92 -7.29
C LEU A 190 -6.47 15.44 -7.03
N TYR A 191 -7.38 15.88 -6.17
CA TYR A 191 -7.52 17.26 -5.72
C TYR A 191 -7.63 17.35 -4.20
N LEU A 192 -7.10 18.43 -3.65
CA LEU A 192 -7.27 18.81 -2.25
C LEU A 192 -8.24 20.00 -2.13
N ARG A 193 -9.24 19.87 -1.28
CA ARG A 193 -10.19 20.95 -0.96
C ARG A 193 -9.52 22.03 -0.13
N ARG A 194 -9.56 23.26 -0.59
CA ARG A 194 -9.01 24.46 0.09
C ARG A 194 -10.10 25.38 0.65
N GLY A 195 -11.33 25.21 0.19
CA GLY A 195 -12.49 25.99 0.59
C GLY A 195 -13.77 25.34 0.09
N PRO A 196 -14.95 25.98 0.27
CA PRO A 196 -16.22 25.40 -0.15
C PRO A 196 -16.21 24.95 -1.63
N ASP A 197 -15.70 25.79 -2.54
CA ASP A 197 -15.69 25.57 -3.99
C ASP A 197 -14.27 25.61 -4.59
N ALA A 198 -13.23 25.59 -3.74
CA ALA A 198 -11.83 25.69 -4.16
C ALA A 198 -11.12 24.35 -4.04
N TRP A 199 -10.71 23.82 -5.20
CA TRP A 199 -9.97 22.57 -5.31
C TRP A 199 -8.60 22.81 -5.93
N LEU A 200 -7.56 22.26 -5.31
CA LEU A 200 -6.18 22.34 -5.77
C LEU A 200 -5.75 20.97 -6.30
N PRO A 201 -5.32 20.84 -7.56
CA PRO A 201 -4.78 19.59 -8.06
C PRO A 201 -3.47 19.25 -7.31
N ILE A 202 -3.34 18.00 -6.87
CA ILE A 202 -2.19 17.53 -6.11
C ILE A 202 -1.79 16.13 -6.57
N ASP A 203 -0.58 15.68 -6.21
CA ASP A 203 -0.20 14.29 -6.36
C ASP A 203 -0.52 13.47 -5.10
N CYS A 204 -0.15 13.98 -3.94
CA CYS A 204 -0.51 13.39 -2.65
C CYS A 204 -0.22 14.37 -1.50
N ILE A 205 -0.42 13.93 -0.26
CA ILE A 205 -0.06 14.68 0.95
C ILE A 205 1.03 13.92 1.71
N ALA A 206 2.15 14.57 2.00
CA ALA A 206 3.12 14.08 2.97
C ALA A 206 2.66 14.47 4.39
N TYR A 207 2.46 13.46 5.24
CA TYR A 207 2.06 13.67 6.63
C TYR A 207 3.28 13.58 7.55
N SER A 208 3.31 14.44 8.56
CA SER A 208 4.32 14.43 9.61
C SER A 208 3.67 14.46 10.99
N LYS A 209 4.45 14.35 12.06
CA LYS A 209 3.91 14.46 13.44
C LYS A 209 3.25 15.80 13.70
N THR A 210 3.73 16.87 13.10
CA THR A 210 3.32 18.24 13.35
C THR A 210 2.42 18.84 12.29
N GLY A 211 2.28 18.19 11.11
CA GLY A 211 1.50 18.77 10.02
C GLY A 211 1.40 17.88 8.79
N ARG A 212 1.11 18.54 7.69
CA ARG A 212 1.03 17.95 6.37
C ARG A 212 1.57 18.92 5.32
N GLU A 213 2.17 18.39 4.30
CA GLU A 213 2.69 19.10 3.14
C GLU A 213 2.02 18.54 1.87
N VAL A 214 1.67 19.43 0.96
CA VAL A 214 1.08 19.05 -0.33
C VAL A 214 2.21 18.84 -1.33
N LEU A 215 2.22 17.67 -1.96
CA LEU A 215 3.20 17.34 -2.99
C LEU A 215 2.60 17.51 -4.38
N PHE A 216 3.43 18.04 -5.27
CA PHE A 216 3.12 18.25 -6.68
C PHE A 216 4.17 17.56 -7.53
N ARG A 217 3.78 16.87 -8.58
CA ARG A 217 4.73 16.43 -9.60
C ARG A 217 5.29 17.66 -10.33
N SER A 218 6.58 17.72 -10.36
CA SER A 218 7.33 18.60 -11.23
C SER A 218 7.23 18.15 -12.70
#